data_bd335acabaaf5b9f39d3fc9f7bb6cf80
#
_entry.id   bd335acabaaf5b9f39d3fc9f7bb6cf80
#
_cell.length_a   1.000
_cell.length_b   1.000
_cell.length_c   1.000
_cell.angle_alpha   90.00
_cell.angle_beta   90.00
_cell.angle_gamma   90.00
#
_symmetry.space_group_name_H-M   'P 1'
#
loop_
_entity.id
_entity.type
_entity.pdbx_description
1 polymer ?
#
loop_
_entity_poly.entity_id
_entity_poly.type
_entity_poly.pdbx_seq_one_letter_code
_entity_poly.pdbx_strand_id
1 'polypeptide(L)'
;MLDKGEYSFSTCWNIKKHTIGRDMIEEIKELGFRQVELNYNVTEEMMKTIEPMIEKGEIGVSSVHNVFPFIDDKDYDTDSVMLGFDDEVKRKRSVELLIRSMEYANRYGAKAVVVHPGEVPFEYNIDLDLKKLYRDHGKDSPEYQKLWKDMSERRERLSPLYTKRIQDSLEEVSEHAAKQGWSVAIGIETRSRSYQMPTLMEAKTICENLKGGPVYLWYDIGHAMMMDRMGLYDNLKELQEVKRYIYGVHIHETLELSDHWCSYVHSKDLQYFDHFLEAIDFAKVKVYELKAVCQPDEIDESHKLITSKIAAMKG
;
A
#
# COMPACT_ATOMS: atom_id res chain seq x y z
N MET A 1 0.81 -20.34 19.86
CA MET A 1 0.83 -19.35 18.77
C MET A 1 -0.61 -19.07 18.38
N LEU A 2 -1.01 -17.80 18.31
CA LEU A 2 -2.36 -17.44 17.84
C LEU A 2 -2.42 -17.71 16.35
N ASP A 3 -3.47 -18.38 15.90
CA ASP A 3 -3.76 -18.51 14.47
C ASP A 3 -4.25 -17.16 13.94
N LYS A 4 -3.52 -16.58 13.00
CA LYS A 4 -3.81 -15.28 12.40
C LYS A 4 -4.51 -15.41 11.03
N GLY A 5 -5.21 -16.51 10.81
CA GLY A 5 -5.73 -17.06 9.55
C GLY A 5 -6.36 -16.10 8.54
N GLU A 6 -7.08 -15.06 8.97
CA GLU A 6 -7.66 -14.06 8.06
C GLU A 6 -6.71 -12.94 7.67
N TYR A 7 -5.57 -12.83 8.38
CA TYR A 7 -4.60 -11.77 8.18
C TYR A 7 -3.40 -12.26 7.40
N SER A 8 -2.85 -11.38 6.62
CA SER A 8 -1.64 -11.59 5.84
C SER A 8 -0.49 -10.74 6.41
N PHE A 9 0.73 -11.11 6.07
CA PHE A 9 1.92 -10.39 6.49
C PHE A 9 2.80 -10.06 5.29
N SER A 10 3.21 -8.79 5.16
CA SER A 10 4.06 -8.37 4.05
C SER A 10 5.52 -8.79 4.28
N THR A 11 6.12 -9.36 3.24
CA THR A 11 7.53 -9.73 3.24
C THR A 11 8.47 -8.51 3.31
N CYS A 12 7.96 -7.28 3.25
CA CYS A 12 8.75 -6.06 3.44
C CYS A 12 9.46 -6.02 4.80
N TRP A 13 8.86 -6.64 5.82
CA TRP A 13 9.41 -6.71 7.18
C TRP A 13 10.77 -7.37 7.27
N ASN A 14 10.96 -8.48 6.55
CA ASN A 14 12.14 -9.32 6.71
C ASN A 14 12.93 -9.59 5.41
N ILE A 15 12.51 -9.00 4.28
CA ILE A 15 13.18 -9.19 2.97
C ILE A 15 14.69 -8.88 3.02
N LYS A 16 15.11 -7.92 3.84
CA LYS A 16 16.52 -7.52 3.98
C LYS A 16 17.34 -8.47 4.86
N LYS A 17 16.68 -9.34 5.63
CA LYS A 17 17.35 -10.34 6.50
C LYS A 17 17.73 -11.61 5.75
N HIS A 18 17.03 -11.92 4.66
CA HIS A 18 17.11 -13.19 3.97
C HIS A 18 17.54 -13.03 2.52
N THR A 19 18.36 -13.95 2.04
CA THR A 19 18.70 -14.12 0.63
C THR A 19 17.94 -15.30 0.01
N ILE A 20 17.41 -16.19 0.87
CA ILE A 20 16.64 -17.38 0.47
C ILE A 20 15.16 -17.10 0.80
N GLY A 21 14.30 -17.18 -0.20
CA GLY A 21 12.88 -16.87 -0.03
C GLY A 21 12.17 -17.82 0.96
N ARG A 22 12.53 -19.10 0.98
CA ARG A 22 12.01 -20.07 1.95
C ARG A 22 12.22 -19.61 3.40
N ASP A 23 13.43 -19.18 3.73
CA ASP A 23 13.77 -18.81 5.12
C ASP A 23 12.98 -17.56 5.55
N MET A 24 12.79 -16.63 4.61
CA MET A 24 11.94 -15.45 4.79
C MET A 24 10.48 -15.83 5.12
N ILE A 25 9.93 -16.79 4.38
CA ILE A 25 8.54 -17.25 4.59
C ILE A 25 8.41 -18.05 5.89
N GLU A 26 9.39 -18.89 6.23
CA GLU A 26 9.35 -19.67 7.49
C GLU A 26 9.36 -18.73 8.72
N GLU A 27 10.16 -17.64 8.71
CA GLU A 27 10.14 -16.66 9.80
C GLU A 27 8.74 -16.00 9.96
N ILE A 28 8.04 -15.72 8.86
CA ILE A 28 6.65 -15.19 8.91
C ILE A 28 5.66 -16.26 9.43
N LYS A 29 5.84 -17.51 9.05
CA LYS A 29 5.03 -18.65 9.57
C LYS A 29 5.21 -18.83 11.08
N GLU A 30 6.43 -18.60 11.59
CA GLU A 30 6.71 -18.64 13.03
C GLU A 30 5.94 -17.56 13.81
N LEU A 31 5.59 -16.42 13.18
CA LEU A 31 4.68 -15.42 13.75
C LEU A 31 3.21 -15.87 13.77
N GLY A 32 2.86 -17.02 13.19
CA GLY A 32 1.50 -17.57 13.12
C GLY A 32 0.69 -17.18 11.88
N PHE A 33 1.27 -16.47 10.91
CA PHE A 33 0.60 -16.15 9.65
C PHE A 33 0.60 -17.36 8.69
N ARG A 34 -0.48 -17.47 7.90
CA ARG A 34 -0.65 -18.50 6.87
C ARG A 34 -0.78 -17.91 5.47
N GLN A 35 -0.78 -16.59 5.37
CA GLN A 35 -0.80 -15.87 4.11
C GLN A 35 0.23 -14.74 4.14
N VAL A 36 0.81 -14.46 2.99
CA VAL A 36 1.78 -13.38 2.80
C VAL A 36 1.37 -12.46 1.67
N GLU A 37 1.78 -11.21 1.79
CA GLU A 37 1.95 -10.33 0.64
C GLU A 37 3.39 -10.41 0.18
N LEU A 38 3.58 -10.69 -1.13
CA LEU A 38 4.90 -10.69 -1.75
C LEU A 38 5.28 -9.26 -2.16
N ASN A 39 6.26 -8.70 -1.45
CA ASN A 39 6.74 -7.34 -1.68
C ASN A 39 7.54 -7.23 -3.00
N TYR A 40 7.57 -6.03 -3.59
CA TYR A 40 8.27 -5.71 -4.84
C TYR A 40 9.79 -5.96 -4.83
N ASN A 41 10.40 -6.16 -3.66
CA ASN A 41 11.83 -6.53 -3.56
C ASN A 41 12.08 -8.05 -3.65
N VAL A 42 11.04 -8.87 -3.72
CA VAL A 42 11.19 -10.32 -3.89
C VAL A 42 11.67 -10.63 -5.30
N THR A 43 12.83 -11.25 -5.41
CA THR A 43 13.48 -11.58 -6.69
C THR A 43 12.96 -12.90 -7.27
N GLU A 44 13.16 -13.10 -8.57
CA GLU A 44 12.88 -14.41 -9.21
C GLU A 44 13.68 -15.56 -8.56
N GLU A 45 14.90 -15.29 -8.09
CA GLU A 45 15.71 -16.30 -7.40
C GLU A 45 15.09 -16.71 -6.05
N MET A 46 14.57 -15.75 -5.29
CA MET A 46 13.84 -16.04 -4.05
C MET A 46 12.58 -16.85 -4.35
N MET A 47 11.87 -16.53 -5.43
CA MET A 47 10.64 -17.23 -5.83
C MET A 47 10.88 -18.70 -6.11
N LYS A 48 12.03 -19.11 -6.66
CA LYS A 48 12.37 -20.52 -6.84
C LYS A 48 12.27 -21.38 -5.57
N THR A 49 12.45 -20.76 -4.42
CA THR A 49 12.35 -21.43 -3.12
C THR A 49 11.00 -21.22 -2.43
N ILE A 50 10.24 -20.19 -2.80
CA ILE A 50 8.89 -19.89 -2.28
C ILE A 50 7.83 -20.69 -3.04
N GLU A 51 7.92 -20.78 -4.37
CA GLU A 51 6.93 -21.48 -5.22
C GLU A 51 6.62 -22.92 -4.72
N PRO A 52 7.62 -23.76 -4.38
CA PRO A 52 7.33 -25.08 -3.84
C PRO A 52 6.54 -25.09 -2.51
N MET A 53 6.63 -24.00 -1.73
CA MET A 53 5.84 -23.86 -0.49
C MET A 53 4.39 -23.52 -0.80
N ILE A 54 4.17 -22.65 -1.81
CA ILE A 54 2.83 -22.30 -2.29
C ILE A 54 2.15 -23.53 -2.89
N GLU A 55 2.83 -24.27 -3.75
CA GLU A 55 2.33 -25.48 -4.41
C GLU A 55 1.90 -26.57 -3.42
N LYS A 56 2.63 -26.70 -2.30
CA LYS A 56 2.30 -27.65 -1.22
C LYS A 56 1.25 -27.13 -0.24
N GLY A 57 0.78 -25.89 -0.40
CA GLY A 57 -0.15 -25.26 0.53
C GLY A 57 0.47 -24.93 1.91
N GLU A 58 1.79 -24.85 2.01
CA GLU A 58 2.49 -24.49 3.24
C GLU A 58 2.32 -23.00 3.59
N ILE A 59 2.09 -22.16 2.56
CA ILE A 59 1.80 -20.74 2.67
C ILE A 59 0.88 -20.31 1.53
N GLY A 60 -0.07 -19.41 1.79
CA GLY A 60 -0.88 -18.76 0.77
C GLY A 60 -0.33 -17.38 0.41
N VAL A 61 -0.69 -16.88 -0.78
CA VAL A 61 -0.40 -15.50 -1.20
C VAL A 61 -1.70 -14.73 -1.24
N SER A 62 -1.81 -13.69 -0.42
CA SER A 62 -3.00 -12.82 -0.38
C SER A 62 -2.97 -11.75 -1.44
N SER A 63 -1.80 -11.17 -1.64
CA SER A 63 -1.53 -10.07 -2.56
C SER A 63 -0.07 -10.08 -3.04
N VAL A 64 0.16 -9.39 -4.13
CA VAL A 64 1.48 -9.15 -4.71
C VAL A 64 1.64 -7.65 -4.86
N HIS A 65 2.79 -7.11 -4.48
CA HIS A 65 3.06 -5.69 -4.61
C HIS A 65 3.81 -5.40 -5.93
N ASN A 66 3.26 -4.55 -6.78
CA ASN A 66 3.87 -4.15 -8.06
C ASN A 66 5.14 -3.30 -7.80
N VAL A 67 6.25 -3.47 -8.51
CA VAL A 67 6.51 -4.33 -9.66
C VAL A 67 7.00 -5.70 -9.18
N PHE A 68 6.40 -6.78 -9.68
CA PHE A 68 6.74 -8.11 -9.21
C PHE A 68 7.00 -9.09 -10.37
N PRO A 69 7.97 -10.01 -10.24
CA PRO A 69 9.10 -9.98 -9.29
C PRO A 69 10.01 -8.77 -9.51
N PHE A 70 10.88 -8.50 -8.53
CA PHE A 70 11.83 -7.39 -8.54
C PHE A 70 12.50 -7.20 -9.91
N ILE A 71 12.64 -5.95 -10.32
CA ILE A 71 13.44 -5.53 -11.47
C ILE A 71 14.46 -4.50 -11.04
N ASP A 72 15.70 -4.61 -11.50
CA ASP A 72 16.75 -3.62 -11.26
C ASP A 72 16.71 -2.53 -12.34
N ASP A 73 15.64 -1.71 -12.28
CA ASP A 73 15.45 -0.59 -13.20
C ASP A 73 14.89 0.61 -12.42
N LYS A 74 15.70 1.68 -12.29
CA LYS A 74 15.33 2.87 -11.53
C LYS A 74 14.20 3.69 -12.16
N ASP A 75 14.01 3.56 -13.46
CA ASP A 75 12.91 4.24 -14.17
C ASP A 75 11.54 3.64 -13.86
N TYR A 76 11.54 2.42 -13.31
CA TYR A 76 10.33 1.66 -12.96
C TYR A 76 10.34 1.19 -11.51
N ASP A 77 11.00 1.94 -10.64
CA ASP A 77 10.89 1.78 -9.20
C ASP A 77 9.43 1.96 -8.76
N THR A 78 9.03 1.21 -7.75
CA THR A 78 7.66 1.24 -7.22
C THR A 78 7.20 2.62 -6.75
N ASP A 79 8.15 3.53 -6.46
CA ASP A 79 7.90 4.89 -5.98
C ASP A 79 8.02 5.98 -7.07
N SER A 80 8.19 5.61 -8.34
CA SER A 80 8.28 6.58 -9.45
C SER A 80 6.92 6.92 -10.07
N VAL A 81 6.91 7.83 -11.08
CA VAL A 81 5.70 8.28 -11.80
C VAL A 81 5.17 7.20 -12.77
N MET A 82 4.95 6.01 -12.28
CA MET A 82 4.87 4.80 -13.07
C MET A 82 3.72 4.76 -14.11
N LEU A 83 2.47 4.74 -13.67
CA LEU A 83 1.31 4.68 -14.59
C LEU A 83 0.96 6.04 -15.19
N GLY A 84 1.46 7.10 -14.61
CA GLY A 84 1.21 8.48 -15.00
C GLY A 84 2.30 9.12 -15.88
N PHE A 85 3.26 8.38 -16.41
CA PHE A 85 4.34 8.94 -17.24
C PHE A 85 3.84 9.82 -18.38
N ASP A 86 4.53 10.93 -18.61
CA ASP A 86 4.34 11.79 -19.79
C ASP A 86 4.79 11.13 -21.09
N ASP A 87 5.86 10.33 -20.99
CA ASP A 87 6.42 9.55 -22.08
C ASP A 87 5.59 8.29 -22.30
N GLU A 88 5.00 8.19 -23.49
CA GLU A 88 4.12 7.05 -23.84
C GLU A 88 4.85 5.71 -23.86
N VAL A 89 6.14 5.68 -24.21
CA VAL A 89 6.94 4.44 -24.20
C VAL A 89 7.12 3.96 -22.77
N LYS A 90 7.47 4.88 -21.86
CA LYS A 90 7.61 4.59 -20.43
C LYS A 90 6.27 4.16 -19.81
N ARG A 91 5.18 4.87 -20.14
CA ARG A 91 3.83 4.52 -19.68
C ARG A 91 3.43 3.11 -20.12
N LYS A 92 3.62 2.78 -21.40
CA LYS A 92 3.34 1.42 -21.91
C LYS A 92 4.16 0.35 -21.22
N ARG A 93 5.44 0.63 -20.96
CA ARG A 93 6.29 -0.30 -20.20
C ARG A 93 5.77 -0.51 -18.76
N SER A 94 5.27 0.53 -18.12
CA SER A 94 4.66 0.42 -16.79
C SER A 94 3.38 -0.42 -16.79
N VAL A 95 2.55 -0.28 -17.83
CA VAL A 95 1.37 -1.12 -18.06
C VAL A 95 1.78 -2.59 -18.19
N GLU A 96 2.79 -2.92 -19.03
CA GLU A 96 3.32 -4.28 -19.17
C GLU A 96 3.81 -4.87 -17.84
N LEU A 97 4.50 -4.06 -17.02
CA LEU A 97 5.01 -4.49 -15.71
C LEU A 97 3.88 -4.78 -14.72
N LEU A 98 2.81 -3.98 -14.74
CA LEU A 98 1.63 -4.26 -13.91
C LEU A 98 0.90 -5.52 -14.40
N ILE A 99 0.76 -5.72 -15.71
CA ILE A 99 0.22 -6.95 -16.27
C ILE A 99 1.05 -8.16 -15.83
N ARG A 100 2.38 -8.08 -15.86
CA ARG A 100 3.28 -9.12 -15.35
C ARG A 100 3.01 -9.43 -13.85
N SER A 101 2.88 -8.39 -13.03
CA SER A 101 2.57 -8.58 -11.60
C SER A 101 1.21 -9.27 -11.40
N MET A 102 0.20 -8.94 -12.22
CA MET A 102 -1.10 -9.59 -12.20
C MET A 102 -1.05 -11.04 -12.66
N GLU A 103 -0.22 -11.37 -13.63
CA GLU A 103 0.01 -12.76 -14.08
C GLU A 103 0.55 -13.61 -12.93
N TYR A 104 1.57 -13.13 -12.21
CA TYR A 104 2.10 -13.80 -11.03
C TYR A 104 1.05 -13.91 -9.91
N ALA A 105 0.31 -12.84 -9.64
CA ALA A 105 -0.76 -12.87 -8.65
C ALA A 105 -1.82 -13.94 -9.00
N ASN A 106 -2.26 -13.98 -10.24
CA ASN A 106 -3.20 -14.99 -10.72
C ASN A 106 -2.62 -16.42 -10.61
N ARG A 107 -1.35 -16.61 -10.97
CA ARG A 107 -0.65 -17.91 -10.87
C ARG A 107 -0.59 -18.42 -9.44
N TYR A 108 -0.42 -17.53 -8.44
CA TYR A 108 -0.35 -17.91 -7.03
C TYR A 108 -1.71 -17.89 -6.31
N GLY A 109 -2.78 -17.61 -7.01
CA GLY A 109 -4.13 -17.53 -6.44
C GLY A 109 -4.32 -16.33 -5.50
N ALA A 110 -3.48 -15.28 -5.65
CA ALA A 110 -3.61 -14.04 -4.90
C ALA A 110 -4.89 -13.29 -5.28
N LYS A 111 -5.46 -12.59 -4.32
CA LYS A 111 -6.71 -11.84 -4.51
C LYS A 111 -6.50 -10.48 -5.17
N ALA A 112 -5.30 -9.90 -5.01
CA ALA A 112 -5.01 -8.55 -5.48
C ALA A 112 -3.53 -8.34 -5.87
N VAL A 113 -3.31 -7.34 -6.72
CA VAL A 113 -2.03 -6.67 -6.89
C VAL A 113 -2.15 -5.27 -6.29
N VAL A 114 -1.24 -4.92 -5.39
CA VAL A 114 -1.10 -3.56 -4.86
C VAL A 114 -0.23 -2.75 -5.80
N VAL A 115 -0.61 -1.54 -6.11
CA VAL A 115 0.15 -0.66 -7.00
C VAL A 115 0.26 0.75 -6.45
N HIS A 116 1.46 1.32 -6.54
CA HIS A 116 1.70 2.76 -6.44
C HIS A 116 1.46 3.36 -7.82
N PRO A 117 0.31 3.98 -8.08
CA PRO A 117 -0.05 4.30 -9.47
C PRO A 117 0.73 5.48 -10.04
N GLY A 118 1.30 6.34 -9.19
CA GLY A 118 2.11 7.44 -9.67
C GLY A 118 2.20 8.64 -8.72
N GLU A 119 2.62 9.75 -9.27
CA GLU A 119 2.80 11.01 -8.54
C GLU A 119 2.67 12.21 -9.47
N VAL A 120 2.44 13.39 -8.89
CA VAL A 120 2.68 14.66 -9.58
C VAL A 120 4.18 14.94 -9.55
N PRO A 121 4.85 15.11 -10.69
CA PRO A 121 6.29 15.27 -10.71
C PRO A 121 6.74 16.63 -10.17
N PHE A 122 7.78 16.60 -9.36
CA PHE A 122 8.52 17.76 -8.88
C PHE A 122 9.99 17.65 -9.29
N GLU A 123 10.67 18.79 -9.41
CA GLU A 123 12.10 18.84 -9.78
C GLU A 123 13.00 18.26 -8.70
N TYR A 124 12.52 18.22 -7.45
CA TYR A 124 13.19 17.68 -6.29
C TYR A 124 12.17 17.08 -5.32
N ASN A 125 12.62 16.33 -4.34
CA ASN A 125 11.74 15.73 -3.34
C ASN A 125 11.30 16.77 -2.30
N ILE A 126 10.28 17.56 -2.64
CA ILE A 126 9.70 18.61 -1.80
C ILE A 126 9.12 18.07 -0.48
N ASP A 127 8.69 16.78 -0.45
CA ASP A 127 8.14 16.15 0.74
C ASP A 127 9.19 15.97 1.85
N LEU A 128 10.45 15.73 1.48
CA LEU A 128 11.55 15.68 2.47
C LEU A 128 11.72 17.02 3.20
N ASP A 129 11.64 18.12 2.47
CA ASP A 129 11.76 19.46 3.04
C ASP A 129 10.53 19.79 3.89
N LEU A 130 9.34 19.44 3.43
CA LEU A 130 8.09 19.58 4.21
C LEU A 130 8.15 18.78 5.51
N LYS A 131 8.55 17.51 5.46
CA LYS A 131 8.70 16.67 6.65
C LYS A 131 9.78 17.17 7.61
N LYS A 132 10.84 17.75 7.09
CA LYS A 132 11.87 18.40 7.89
C LYS A 132 11.32 19.64 8.60
N LEU A 133 10.68 20.56 7.88
CA LEU A 133 10.07 21.77 8.45
C LEU A 133 8.98 21.42 9.47
N TYR A 134 8.19 20.37 9.20
CA TYR A 134 7.19 19.89 10.15
C TYR A 134 7.83 19.47 11.49
N ARG A 135 8.91 18.68 11.43
CA ARG A 135 9.61 18.21 12.65
C ARG A 135 10.30 19.34 13.40
N ASP A 136 10.92 20.28 12.66
CA ASP A 136 11.74 21.33 13.25
C ASP A 136 10.88 22.49 13.82
N HIS A 137 9.75 22.81 13.17
CA HIS A 137 8.99 24.03 13.43
C HIS A 137 7.47 23.81 13.55
N GLY A 138 6.96 22.64 13.22
CA GLY A 138 5.53 22.33 13.16
C GLY A 138 4.84 22.85 11.89
N LYS A 139 3.64 22.28 11.62
CA LYS A 139 2.88 22.60 10.40
C LYS A 139 2.38 24.05 10.32
N ASP A 140 2.26 24.72 11.45
CA ASP A 140 1.73 26.09 11.53
C ASP A 140 2.83 27.15 11.36
N SER A 141 4.10 26.76 11.19
CA SER A 141 5.20 27.69 10.95
C SER A 141 5.08 28.38 9.59
N PRO A 142 5.49 29.68 9.47
CA PRO A 142 5.42 30.39 8.21
C PRO A 142 6.22 29.71 7.09
N GLU A 143 7.36 29.08 7.40
CA GLU A 143 8.22 28.37 6.46
C GLU A 143 7.53 27.12 5.92
N TYR A 144 6.89 26.33 6.80
CA TYR A 144 6.12 25.17 6.39
C TYR A 144 4.94 25.59 5.52
N GLN A 145 4.14 26.54 5.97
CA GLN A 145 2.95 27.01 5.27
C GLN A 145 3.28 27.56 3.87
N LYS A 146 4.41 28.25 3.72
CA LYS A 146 4.86 28.75 2.41
C LYS A 146 5.19 27.58 1.47
N LEU A 147 6.02 26.62 1.91
CA LEU A 147 6.41 25.49 1.08
C LEU A 147 5.21 24.59 0.77
N TRP A 148 4.31 24.40 1.77
CA TRP A 148 3.07 23.66 1.61
C TRP A 148 2.17 24.27 0.54
N LYS A 149 2.02 25.59 0.54
CA LYS A 149 1.24 26.30 -0.48
C LYS A 149 1.82 26.06 -1.87
N ASP A 150 3.14 26.22 -2.05
CA ASP A 150 3.80 26.02 -3.33
C ASP A 150 3.60 24.58 -3.85
N MET A 151 3.70 23.60 -2.98
CA MET A 151 3.45 22.18 -3.29
C MET A 151 1.97 21.96 -3.67
N SER A 152 1.03 22.46 -2.85
CA SER A 152 -0.40 22.25 -3.02
C SER A 152 -0.93 22.86 -4.32
N GLU A 153 -0.55 24.10 -4.64
CA GLU A 153 -0.96 24.80 -5.86
C GLU A 153 -0.47 24.06 -7.11
N ARG A 154 0.77 23.54 -7.08
CA ARG A 154 1.31 22.75 -8.20
C ARG A 154 0.59 21.41 -8.33
N ARG A 155 0.35 20.73 -7.20
CA ARG A 155 -0.35 19.46 -7.16
C ARG A 155 -1.79 19.61 -7.68
N GLU A 156 -2.53 20.59 -7.18
CA GLU A 156 -3.91 20.87 -7.61
C GLU A 156 -4.01 21.13 -9.10
N ARG A 157 -3.08 21.88 -9.66
CA ARG A 157 -3.05 22.19 -11.10
C ARG A 157 -2.75 20.97 -11.97
N LEU A 158 -1.89 20.04 -11.52
CA LEU A 158 -1.39 18.94 -12.34
C LEU A 158 -2.10 17.62 -12.07
N SER A 159 -2.62 17.39 -10.86
CA SER A 159 -3.22 16.11 -10.50
C SER A 159 -4.34 15.64 -11.44
N PRO A 160 -5.22 16.51 -12.01
CA PRO A 160 -6.23 16.05 -12.96
C PRO A 160 -5.63 15.36 -14.20
N LEU A 161 -4.51 15.90 -14.72
CA LEU A 161 -3.82 15.32 -15.88
C LEU A 161 -3.22 13.95 -15.54
N TYR A 162 -2.53 13.84 -14.38
CA TYR A 162 -1.92 12.58 -13.95
C TYR A 162 -2.96 11.54 -13.54
N THR A 163 -4.07 11.98 -12.91
CA THR A 163 -5.22 11.09 -12.64
C THR A 163 -5.74 10.47 -13.94
N LYS A 164 -5.92 11.28 -15.00
CA LYS A 164 -6.40 10.78 -16.30
C LYS A 164 -5.45 9.75 -16.90
N ARG A 165 -4.13 10.00 -16.89
CA ARG A 165 -3.13 9.06 -17.41
C ARG A 165 -3.09 7.76 -16.62
N ILE A 166 -3.18 7.84 -15.30
CA ILE A 166 -3.28 6.68 -14.41
C ILE A 166 -4.54 5.87 -14.77
N GLN A 167 -5.68 6.53 -14.96
CA GLN A 167 -6.92 5.88 -15.37
C GLN A 167 -6.78 5.15 -16.70
N ASP A 168 -6.21 5.82 -17.72
CA ASP A 168 -6.00 5.21 -19.04
C ASP A 168 -5.11 3.96 -18.96
N SER A 169 -4.05 4.02 -18.16
CA SER A 169 -3.17 2.87 -17.92
C SER A 169 -3.88 1.73 -17.19
N LEU A 170 -4.68 2.05 -16.16
CA LEU A 170 -5.46 1.05 -15.42
C LEU A 170 -6.56 0.41 -16.28
N GLU A 171 -7.16 1.17 -17.19
CA GLU A 171 -8.14 0.66 -18.16
C GLU A 171 -7.50 -0.38 -19.09
N GLU A 172 -6.33 -0.08 -19.66
CA GLU A 172 -5.57 -1.01 -20.51
C GLU A 172 -5.24 -2.32 -19.77
N VAL A 173 -4.80 -2.22 -18.50
CA VAL A 173 -4.53 -3.40 -17.67
C VAL A 173 -5.81 -4.18 -17.37
N SER A 174 -6.89 -3.49 -17.07
CA SER A 174 -8.20 -4.10 -16.76
C SER A 174 -8.77 -4.86 -17.97
N GLU A 175 -8.66 -4.26 -19.15
CA GLU A 175 -9.05 -4.94 -20.40
C GLU A 175 -8.21 -6.19 -20.67
N HIS A 176 -6.89 -6.10 -20.41
CA HIS A 176 -6.01 -7.25 -20.57
C HIS A 176 -6.41 -8.38 -19.61
N ALA A 177 -6.60 -8.07 -18.33
CA ALA A 177 -7.03 -9.03 -17.33
C ALA A 177 -8.36 -9.70 -17.67
N ALA A 178 -9.33 -8.92 -18.16
CA ALA A 178 -10.63 -9.44 -18.60
C ALA A 178 -10.48 -10.41 -19.79
N LYS A 179 -9.65 -10.09 -20.77
CA LYS A 179 -9.36 -10.98 -21.92
C LYS A 179 -8.70 -12.29 -21.49
N GLN A 180 -7.89 -12.27 -20.43
CA GLN A 180 -7.25 -13.46 -19.86
C GLN A 180 -8.14 -14.24 -18.87
N GLY A 181 -9.31 -13.68 -18.48
CA GLY A 181 -10.20 -14.27 -17.48
C GLY A 181 -9.64 -14.24 -16.05
N TRP A 182 -8.72 -13.31 -15.75
CA TRP A 182 -8.16 -13.17 -14.41
C TRP A 182 -9.14 -12.51 -13.45
N SER A 183 -9.24 -13.05 -12.22
CA SER A 183 -10.10 -12.53 -11.15
C SER A 183 -9.30 -11.78 -10.07
N VAL A 184 -8.16 -11.21 -10.42
CA VAL A 184 -7.26 -10.48 -9.52
C VAL A 184 -7.69 -9.01 -9.47
N ALA A 185 -7.85 -8.46 -8.26
CA ALA A 185 -8.12 -7.04 -8.07
C ALA A 185 -6.84 -6.21 -8.23
N ILE A 186 -7.00 -4.96 -8.68
CA ILE A 186 -5.93 -3.95 -8.70
C ILE A 186 -6.21 -2.97 -7.56
N GLY A 187 -5.39 -3.01 -6.51
CA GLY A 187 -5.48 -2.11 -5.36
C GLY A 187 -4.60 -0.89 -5.56
N ILE A 188 -5.19 0.27 -5.86
CA ILE A 188 -4.45 1.54 -5.92
C ILE A 188 -4.22 2.06 -4.51
N GLU A 189 -2.96 2.16 -4.09
CA GLU A 189 -2.60 2.42 -2.70
C GLU A 189 -2.51 3.91 -2.37
N THR A 190 -3.03 4.31 -1.19
CA THR A 190 -2.78 5.63 -0.61
C THR A 190 -1.33 5.77 -0.16
N ARG A 191 -0.73 6.94 -0.43
CA ARG A 191 0.72 7.11 -0.40
C ARG A 191 1.23 7.98 0.74
N SER A 192 2.52 7.84 1.08
CA SER A 192 3.18 8.50 2.21
C SER A 192 3.88 9.83 1.87
N ARG A 193 3.84 10.29 0.61
CA ARG A 193 4.42 11.59 0.22
C ARG A 193 3.34 12.51 -0.33
N SER A 194 3.39 13.77 0.05
CA SER A 194 2.36 14.78 -0.26
C SER A 194 2.08 14.99 -1.75
N TYR A 195 3.04 14.69 -2.62
CA TYR A 195 2.89 14.80 -4.07
C TYR A 195 2.53 13.48 -4.77
N GLN A 196 2.54 12.36 -4.04
CA GLN A 196 2.14 11.06 -4.60
C GLN A 196 0.63 10.96 -4.77
N MET A 197 0.23 10.05 -5.63
CA MET A 197 -1.17 9.78 -5.99
C MET A 197 -1.50 8.30 -5.73
N PRO A 198 -2.74 7.99 -5.35
CA PRO A 198 -3.85 8.91 -5.16
C PRO A 198 -3.96 9.46 -3.71
N THR A 199 -4.66 10.59 -3.54
CA THR A 199 -5.38 10.89 -2.29
C THR A 199 -6.63 10.01 -2.20
N LEU A 200 -7.32 10.02 -1.05
CA LEU A 200 -8.57 9.27 -0.89
C LEU A 200 -9.64 9.67 -1.93
N MET A 201 -9.79 10.97 -2.18
CA MET A 201 -10.79 11.46 -3.15
C MET A 201 -10.38 11.23 -4.61
N GLU A 202 -9.09 11.27 -4.92
CA GLU A 202 -8.58 10.86 -6.23
C GLU A 202 -8.81 9.35 -6.46
N ALA A 203 -8.57 8.51 -5.45
CA ALA A 203 -8.86 7.08 -5.52
C ALA A 203 -10.36 6.81 -5.75
N LYS A 204 -11.24 7.52 -5.04
CA LYS A 204 -12.70 7.47 -5.27
C LYS A 204 -13.02 7.76 -6.73
N THR A 205 -12.48 8.87 -7.26
CA THR A 205 -12.71 9.28 -8.66
C THR A 205 -12.24 8.21 -9.65
N ILE A 206 -11.06 7.64 -9.43
CA ILE A 206 -10.53 6.56 -10.28
C ILE A 206 -11.44 5.33 -10.23
N CYS A 207 -11.82 4.88 -9.03
CA CYS A 207 -12.69 3.72 -8.85
C CYS A 207 -14.09 3.93 -9.45
N GLU A 208 -14.65 5.15 -9.37
CA GLU A 208 -15.95 5.47 -9.96
C GLU A 208 -15.90 5.47 -11.49
N ASN A 209 -14.85 6.04 -12.08
CA ASN A 209 -14.66 6.10 -13.52
C ASN A 209 -14.39 4.72 -14.14
N LEU A 210 -13.71 3.82 -13.39
CA LEU A 210 -13.40 2.45 -13.82
C LEU A 210 -14.37 1.41 -13.23
N LYS A 211 -15.58 1.84 -12.86
CA LYS A 211 -16.60 0.98 -12.25
C LYS A 211 -16.94 -0.21 -13.14
N GLY A 212 -16.89 -1.40 -12.53
CA GLY A 212 -17.12 -2.67 -13.23
C GLY A 212 -15.82 -3.37 -13.66
N GLY A 213 -14.69 -2.68 -13.59
CA GLY A 213 -13.36 -3.26 -13.70
C GLY A 213 -12.82 -3.75 -12.33
N PRO A 214 -11.62 -4.29 -12.32
CA PRO A 214 -11.01 -4.85 -11.11
C PRO A 214 -10.29 -3.80 -10.24
N VAL A 215 -10.51 -2.49 -10.43
CA VAL A 215 -9.79 -1.40 -9.76
C VAL A 215 -10.50 -0.98 -8.49
N TYR A 216 -9.77 -0.99 -7.37
CA TYR A 216 -10.26 -0.67 -6.03
C TYR A 216 -9.23 0.14 -5.24
N LEU A 217 -9.66 0.74 -4.14
CA LEU A 217 -8.78 1.37 -3.18
C LEU A 217 -8.06 0.30 -2.34
N TRP A 218 -6.73 0.44 -2.24
CA TRP A 218 -5.92 -0.17 -1.20
C TRP A 218 -5.61 0.89 -0.15
N TYR A 219 -6.27 0.79 0.99
CA TYR A 219 -6.17 1.80 2.02
C TYR A 219 -4.99 1.50 2.95
N ASP A 220 -3.89 2.21 2.77
CA ASP A 220 -2.78 2.19 3.72
C ASP A 220 -3.08 3.15 4.87
N ILE A 221 -3.31 2.56 6.05
CA ILE A 221 -3.76 3.29 7.24
C ILE A 221 -2.70 4.26 7.72
N GLY A 222 -1.45 3.81 7.81
CA GLY A 222 -0.38 4.65 8.33
C GLY A 222 0.01 5.79 7.39
N HIS A 223 0.01 5.54 6.08
CA HIS A 223 0.23 6.60 5.10
C HIS A 223 -0.88 7.66 5.16
N ALA A 224 -2.13 7.23 5.28
CA ALA A 224 -3.26 8.15 5.41
C ALA A 224 -3.20 8.97 6.71
N MET A 225 -2.79 8.36 7.83
CA MET A 225 -2.52 9.07 9.09
C MET A 225 -1.43 10.13 8.93
N MET A 226 -0.36 9.83 8.20
CA MET A 226 0.74 10.76 7.95
C MET A 226 0.28 11.96 7.10
N MET A 227 -0.45 11.70 6.03
CA MET A 227 -0.93 12.75 5.13
C MET A 227 -1.95 13.68 5.78
N ASP A 228 -2.81 13.14 6.65
CA ASP A 228 -3.72 13.94 7.49
C ASP A 228 -2.94 14.88 8.43
N ARG A 229 -1.95 14.36 9.14
CA ARG A 229 -1.10 15.17 10.03
C ARG A 229 -0.38 16.30 9.29
N MET A 230 0.08 16.02 8.07
CA MET A 230 0.71 17.02 7.21
C MET A 230 -0.29 18.02 6.62
N GLY A 231 -1.58 17.71 6.61
CA GLY A 231 -2.66 18.59 6.14
C GLY A 231 -3.04 18.40 4.67
N LEU A 232 -2.75 17.23 4.06
CA LEU A 232 -3.12 16.97 2.69
C LEU A 232 -4.63 16.76 2.52
N TYR A 233 -5.25 16.08 3.48
CA TYR A 233 -6.68 15.83 3.54
C TYR A 233 -7.12 15.51 4.98
N ASP A 234 -8.42 15.51 5.23
CA ASP A 234 -9.05 15.06 6.48
C ASP A 234 -9.33 13.56 6.36
N ASN A 235 -8.41 12.74 6.90
CA ASN A 235 -8.48 11.29 6.75
C ASN A 235 -9.77 10.69 7.33
N LEU A 236 -10.19 11.11 8.52
CA LEU A 236 -11.36 10.52 9.16
C LEU A 236 -12.65 10.84 8.40
N LYS A 237 -12.76 12.06 7.89
CA LYS A 237 -13.92 12.49 7.10
C LYS A 237 -13.96 11.78 5.75
N GLU A 238 -12.83 11.79 5.02
CA GLU A 238 -12.78 11.23 3.66
C GLU A 238 -12.87 9.71 3.66
N LEU A 239 -12.38 9.01 4.72
CA LEU A 239 -12.51 7.57 4.85
C LEU A 239 -13.97 7.12 4.81
N GLN A 240 -14.91 7.88 5.39
CA GLN A 240 -16.34 7.55 5.35
C GLN A 240 -16.90 7.57 3.91
N GLU A 241 -16.36 8.44 3.06
CA GLU A 241 -16.80 8.54 1.66
C GLU A 241 -16.23 7.45 0.76
N VAL A 242 -15.00 6.96 1.08
CA VAL A 242 -14.26 6.01 0.23
C VAL A 242 -14.37 4.57 0.69
N LYS A 243 -14.85 4.30 1.90
CA LYS A 243 -14.87 2.98 2.53
C LYS A 243 -15.42 1.88 1.61
N ARG A 244 -16.47 2.14 0.84
CA ARG A 244 -17.07 1.17 -0.07
C ARG A 244 -16.16 0.72 -1.22
N TYR A 245 -15.09 1.46 -1.50
CA TYR A 245 -14.11 1.14 -2.55
C TYR A 245 -12.92 0.36 -2.01
N ILE A 246 -12.78 0.21 -0.68
CA ILE A 246 -11.69 -0.51 -0.06
C ILE A 246 -11.79 -2.00 -0.40
N TYR A 247 -10.76 -2.53 -1.03
CA TYR A 247 -10.58 -3.95 -1.25
C TYR A 247 -9.60 -4.56 -0.25
N GLY A 248 -8.48 -3.88 -0.01
CA GLY A 248 -7.47 -4.28 0.94
C GLY A 248 -6.97 -3.13 1.78
N VAL A 249 -6.32 -3.48 2.89
CA VAL A 249 -5.69 -2.53 3.81
C VAL A 249 -4.26 -2.94 4.13
N HIS A 250 -3.36 -1.96 4.23
CA HIS A 250 -2.11 -2.10 4.95
C HIS A 250 -2.32 -1.65 6.40
N ILE A 251 -2.00 -2.55 7.32
CA ILE A 251 -2.20 -2.35 8.76
C ILE A 251 -0.86 -2.01 9.38
N HIS A 252 -0.69 -0.77 9.70
CA HIS A 252 0.40 -0.23 10.52
C HIS A 252 0.02 1.14 11.05
N GLU A 253 0.74 1.61 12.05
CA GLU A 253 0.57 2.94 12.61
C GLU A 253 1.73 3.84 12.20
N THR A 254 1.43 5.14 12.06
CA THR A 254 2.43 6.19 11.88
C THR A 254 2.62 6.94 13.19
N LEU A 255 3.85 6.92 13.73
CA LEU A 255 4.23 7.68 14.90
C LEU A 255 4.88 8.99 14.45
N GLU A 256 4.21 10.11 14.71
CA GLU A 256 4.58 11.41 14.12
C GLU A 256 4.62 11.33 12.59
N LEU A 257 5.77 11.33 11.96
CA LEU A 257 5.98 11.14 10.52
C LEU A 257 6.83 9.90 10.22
N SER A 258 6.82 8.90 11.09
CA SER A 258 7.48 7.60 10.91
C SER A 258 6.43 6.51 10.84
N ASP A 259 6.32 5.87 9.69
CA ASP A 259 5.33 4.84 9.36
C ASP A 259 5.78 3.40 9.69
N HIS A 260 4.92 2.44 9.38
CA HIS A 260 5.14 1.00 9.49
C HIS A 260 5.44 0.48 10.91
N TRP A 261 4.90 1.15 11.95
CA TRP A 261 4.96 0.67 13.33
C TRP A 261 3.80 -0.26 13.67
N CYS A 262 4.03 -1.16 14.65
CA CYS A 262 2.94 -1.97 15.22
C CYS A 262 1.88 -1.07 15.86
N SER A 263 0.64 -1.21 15.39
CA SER A 263 -0.47 -0.37 15.87
C SER A 263 -0.71 -0.59 17.36
N TYR A 264 -1.00 0.48 18.08
CA TYR A 264 -1.19 0.58 19.55
C TYR A 264 0.08 0.45 20.40
N VAL A 265 1.12 -0.25 19.95
CA VAL A 265 2.24 -0.65 20.82
C VAL A 265 3.07 0.55 21.28
N HIS A 266 3.33 1.48 20.36
CA HIS A 266 4.14 2.68 20.66
C HIS A 266 3.34 3.96 20.60
N SER A 267 2.03 3.87 20.43
CA SER A 267 1.16 5.03 20.32
C SER A 267 1.00 5.77 21.65
N LYS A 268 1.00 7.10 21.59
CA LYS A 268 0.64 7.96 22.72
C LYS A 268 -0.88 8.08 22.90
N ASP A 269 -1.63 7.92 21.81
CA ASP A 269 -3.09 7.94 21.80
C ASP A 269 -3.62 6.57 21.35
N LEU A 270 -3.93 5.73 22.33
CA LEU A 270 -4.43 4.38 22.10
C LEU A 270 -5.83 4.32 21.49
N GLN A 271 -6.54 5.45 21.43
CA GLN A 271 -7.91 5.51 20.89
C GLN A 271 -7.93 5.95 19.42
N TYR A 272 -6.91 6.67 18.96
CA TYR A 272 -6.91 7.23 17.62
C TYR A 272 -6.96 6.12 16.55
N PHE A 273 -6.24 5.02 16.73
CA PHE A 273 -6.24 3.91 15.78
C PHE A 273 -7.60 3.18 15.72
N ASP A 274 -8.47 3.32 16.73
CA ASP A 274 -9.80 2.71 16.76
C ASP A 274 -10.69 3.20 15.60
N HIS A 275 -10.47 4.39 15.09
CA HIS A 275 -11.20 4.94 13.94
C HIS A 275 -11.02 4.14 12.65
N PHE A 276 -9.98 3.31 12.56
CA PHE A 276 -9.66 2.52 11.36
C PHE A 276 -10.09 1.05 11.46
N LEU A 277 -10.55 0.59 12.63
CA LEU A 277 -10.92 -0.81 12.86
C LEU A 277 -12.07 -1.26 11.94
N GLU A 278 -13.03 -0.39 11.67
CA GLU A 278 -14.13 -0.68 10.76
C GLU A 278 -13.64 -0.87 9.31
N ALA A 279 -12.64 -0.12 8.86
CA ALA A 279 -12.03 -0.30 7.54
C ALA A 279 -11.24 -1.62 7.46
N ILE A 280 -10.52 -1.99 8.53
CA ILE A 280 -9.82 -3.28 8.63
C ILE A 280 -10.85 -4.42 8.57
N ASP A 281 -11.94 -4.32 9.33
CA ASP A 281 -12.97 -5.37 9.33
C ASP A 281 -13.64 -5.53 7.97
N PHE A 282 -13.94 -4.43 7.31
CA PHE A 282 -14.59 -4.37 5.99
C PHE A 282 -13.72 -4.95 4.86
N ALA A 283 -12.40 -4.77 4.94
CA ALA A 283 -11.48 -5.14 3.86
C ALA A 283 -11.46 -6.66 3.60
N LYS A 284 -11.39 -7.04 2.31
CA LYS A 284 -11.27 -8.44 1.88
C LYS A 284 -9.86 -9.01 2.05
N VAL A 285 -8.86 -8.13 2.03
CA VAL A 285 -7.45 -8.47 2.24
C VAL A 285 -6.89 -7.56 3.32
N LYS A 286 -6.30 -8.15 4.37
CA LYS A 286 -5.83 -7.47 5.57
C LYS A 286 -4.35 -7.80 5.75
N VAL A 287 -3.47 -6.87 5.45
CA VAL A 287 -2.02 -7.10 5.44
C VAL A 287 -1.33 -6.27 6.50
N TYR A 288 -0.60 -6.91 7.41
CA TYR A 288 0.36 -6.20 8.23
C TYR A 288 1.58 -5.83 7.39
N GLU A 289 1.83 -4.54 7.21
CA GLU A 289 3.00 -4.04 6.52
C GLU A 289 3.88 -3.26 7.51
N LEU A 290 4.84 -3.96 8.10
CA LEU A 290 5.63 -3.44 9.22
C LEU A 290 7.10 -3.26 8.85
N LYS A 291 7.77 -2.33 9.53
CA LYS A 291 9.22 -2.16 9.39
C LYS A 291 10.00 -3.24 10.14
N ALA A 292 11.20 -3.51 9.69
CA ALA A 292 12.05 -4.59 10.19
C ALA A 292 12.44 -4.50 11.69
N VAL A 293 12.25 -3.34 12.33
CA VAL A 293 12.53 -3.15 13.76
C VAL A 293 11.40 -3.66 14.66
N CYS A 294 10.18 -3.85 14.14
CA CYS A 294 9.06 -4.42 14.90
C CYS A 294 9.38 -5.85 15.34
N GLN A 295 9.25 -6.10 16.63
CA GLN A 295 9.60 -7.39 17.22
C GLN A 295 8.40 -8.35 17.22
N PRO A 296 8.62 -9.67 17.25
CA PRO A 296 7.56 -10.67 17.24
C PRO A 296 6.50 -10.49 18.34
N ASP A 297 6.91 -10.13 19.56
CA ASP A 297 6.00 -9.86 20.68
C ASP A 297 5.16 -8.60 20.47
N GLU A 298 5.72 -7.54 19.88
CA GLU A 298 5.00 -6.32 19.50
C GLU A 298 3.95 -6.63 18.41
N ILE A 299 4.30 -7.45 17.42
CA ILE A 299 3.39 -7.90 16.36
C ILE A 299 2.23 -8.69 16.94
N ASP A 300 2.50 -9.60 17.89
CA ASP A 300 1.48 -10.38 18.58
C ASP A 300 0.57 -9.51 19.45
N GLU A 301 1.12 -8.53 20.16
CA GLU A 301 0.35 -7.58 20.97
C GLU A 301 -0.57 -6.73 20.10
N SER A 302 -0.03 -6.13 19.05
CA SER A 302 -0.80 -5.34 18.08
C SER A 302 -1.95 -6.16 17.48
N HIS A 303 -1.69 -7.39 17.05
CA HIS A 303 -2.72 -8.27 16.49
C HIS A 303 -3.82 -8.60 17.49
N LYS A 304 -3.48 -8.89 18.76
CA LYS A 304 -4.45 -9.15 19.83
C LYS A 304 -5.33 -7.94 20.09
N LEU A 305 -4.75 -6.75 20.16
CA LEU A 305 -5.50 -5.52 20.38
C LEU A 305 -6.46 -5.24 19.23
N ILE A 306 -6.02 -5.30 17.98
CA ILE A 306 -6.87 -5.10 16.80
C ILE A 306 -8.04 -6.09 16.79
N THR A 307 -7.75 -7.38 16.91
CA THR A 307 -8.77 -8.43 16.81
C THR A 307 -9.77 -8.40 17.96
N SER A 308 -9.31 -8.13 19.18
CA SER A 308 -10.21 -8.01 20.34
C SER A 308 -11.12 -6.79 20.24
N LYS A 309 -10.60 -5.65 19.77
CA LYS A 309 -11.40 -4.43 19.59
C LYS A 309 -12.42 -4.60 18.45
N ILE A 310 -12.04 -5.22 17.32
CA ILE A 310 -12.98 -5.54 16.24
C ILE A 310 -14.07 -6.48 16.74
N ALA A 311 -13.73 -7.49 17.52
CA ALA A 311 -14.73 -8.39 18.11
C ALA A 311 -15.70 -7.66 19.05
N ALA A 312 -15.19 -6.72 19.86
CA ALA A 312 -16.01 -5.90 20.75
C ALA A 312 -16.95 -4.93 19.99
N MET A 313 -16.58 -4.49 18.79
CA MET A 313 -17.47 -3.65 17.95
C MET A 313 -18.66 -4.42 17.38
N LYS A 314 -18.56 -5.76 17.29
CA LYS A 314 -19.59 -6.63 16.69
C LYS A 314 -20.56 -7.23 17.71
N GLY A 315 -20.25 -7.21 18.99
CA GLY A 315 -21.06 -7.75 20.09
C GLY A 315 -21.90 -6.69 20.76
#